data_f5ba86e6b8836c98d7d28d23eaaa6fc7
#
_entry.id   f5ba86e6b8836c98d7d28d23eaaa6fc7
#
_cell.length_a   1.000
_cell.length_b   1.000
_cell.length_c   1.000
_cell.angle_alpha   90.00
_cell.angle_beta   90.00
_cell.angle_gamma   90.00
#
_symmetry.space_group_name_H-M   'P 1'
#
loop_
_entity.id
_entity.type
_entity.pdbx_description
1 polymer ?
#
loop_
_entity_poly.entity_id
_entity_poly.type
_entity_poly.pdbx_seq_one_letter_code
_entity_poly.pdbx_strand_id
1 'polypeptide(L)'
;MFERMTGGLRGIGHTAIDGVWRIGYASRFFLLTLFKSGISFRRFGLTIKEIYFSGVLSLIIIVVSGLFVGMVLGLQGYETLQKYGSEQALGVMVALTLTRELGPVVSALLFASRAGSAITAEIGLMKATEQITAMEMMAIDPISRVVAPRFWAGVISMPLLAAMFSAVGVFGGYLVGVVMIGVDEGAFWSQMQAAVDFRQDILNGIIKSVVFGVAVTAIALFEGYDAPPTAEGVSHATTRTVVTSSLAVLALDLVLTAFMFRG
;
A
#
# COMPACT_ATOMS: atom_id res chain seq x y z
N MET A 1 -0.39 -17.25 -44.53
CA MET A 1 0.62 -16.72 -43.60
C MET A 1 0.40 -15.25 -43.26
N PHE A 2 0.10 -14.39 -44.23
CA PHE A 2 -0.21 -12.96 -44.02
C PHE A 2 -1.44 -12.66 -43.18
N GLU A 3 -2.55 -13.41 -43.36
CA GLU A 3 -3.78 -13.21 -42.55
C GLU A 3 -3.63 -13.55 -41.05
N ARG A 4 -2.77 -14.51 -40.69
CA ARG A 4 -2.46 -14.81 -39.28
C ARG A 4 -1.60 -13.73 -38.61
N MET A 5 -0.70 -13.10 -39.36
CA MET A 5 0.12 -12.00 -38.86
C MET A 5 -0.69 -10.71 -38.68
N THR A 6 -1.60 -10.41 -39.62
CA THR A 6 -2.50 -9.24 -39.49
C THR A 6 -3.53 -9.41 -38.38
N GLY A 7 -3.99 -10.64 -38.10
CA GLY A 7 -4.85 -10.96 -36.96
C GLY A 7 -4.15 -10.76 -35.63
N GLY A 8 -2.87 -11.16 -35.51
CA GLY A 8 -2.06 -10.93 -34.32
C GLY A 8 -1.79 -9.45 -34.04
N LEU A 9 -1.43 -8.69 -35.08
CA LEU A 9 -1.19 -7.23 -34.97
C LEU A 9 -2.48 -6.47 -34.60
N ARG A 10 -3.62 -6.85 -35.16
CA ARG A 10 -4.92 -6.30 -34.77
C ARG A 10 -5.28 -6.62 -33.33
N GLY A 11 -5.00 -7.84 -32.85
CA GLY A 11 -5.23 -8.23 -31.44
C GLY A 11 -4.39 -7.37 -30.48
N ILE A 12 -3.10 -7.21 -30.76
CA ILE A 12 -2.20 -6.36 -29.96
C ILE A 12 -2.66 -4.90 -29.98
N GLY A 13 -3.09 -4.39 -31.15
CA GLY A 13 -3.60 -3.03 -31.29
C GLY A 13 -4.88 -2.80 -30.46
N HIS A 14 -5.82 -3.73 -30.48
CA HIS A 14 -7.04 -3.66 -29.65
C HIS A 14 -6.71 -3.69 -28.17
N THR A 15 -5.84 -4.61 -27.72
CA THR A 15 -5.43 -4.70 -26.30
C THR A 15 -4.72 -3.41 -25.83
N ALA A 16 -3.89 -2.80 -26.68
CA ALA A 16 -3.23 -1.53 -26.36
C ALA A 16 -4.23 -0.36 -26.26
N ILE A 17 -5.18 -0.27 -27.21
CA ILE A 17 -6.22 0.78 -27.20
C ILE A 17 -7.12 0.60 -25.97
N ASP A 18 -7.56 -0.62 -25.66
CA ASP A 18 -8.38 -0.92 -24.48
C ASP A 18 -7.62 -0.57 -23.18
N GLY A 19 -6.32 -0.84 -23.13
CA GLY A 19 -5.46 -0.44 -22.01
C GLY A 19 -5.40 1.07 -21.82
N VAL A 20 -5.19 1.84 -22.88
CA VAL A 20 -5.18 3.31 -22.84
C VAL A 20 -6.55 3.88 -22.44
N TRP A 21 -7.64 3.32 -22.97
CA TRP A 21 -8.99 3.69 -22.60
C TRP A 21 -9.27 3.46 -21.12
N ARG A 22 -8.82 2.32 -20.59
CA ARG A 22 -8.98 1.95 -19.18
C ARG A 22 -8.19 2.88 -18.25
N ILE A 23 -6.95 3.26 -18.64
CA ILE A 23 -6.16 4.24 -17.89
C ILE A 23 -6.84 5.61 -17.91
N GLY A 24 -7.38 6.05 -19.04
CA GLY A 24 -8.13 7.30 -19.15
C GLY A 24 -9.39 7.31 -18.25
N TYR A 25 -10.12 6.20 -18.25
CA TYR A 25 -11.30 6.04 -17.40
C TYR A 25 -10.93 6.01 -15.90
N ALA A 26 -9.88 5.30 -15.51
CA ALA A 26 -9.36 5.27 -14.15
C ALA A 26 -8.90 6.67 -13.68
N SER A 27 -8.18 7.40 -14.54
CA SER A 27 -7.73 8.77 -14.23
C SER A 27 -8.92 9.72 -14.03
N ARG A 28 -9.94 9.65 -14.88
CA ARG A 28 -11.17 10.43 -14.73
C ARG A 28 -11.90 10.07 -13.43
N PHE A 29 -12.03 8.80 -13.10
CA PHE A 29 -12.64 8.33 -11.85
C PHE A 29 -11.88 8.87 -10.63
N PHE A 30 -10.56 8.80 -10.65
CA PHE A 30 -9.70 9.34 -9.58
C PHE A 30 -9.87 10.86 -9.40
N LEU A 31 -9.85 11.62 -10.51
CA LEU A 31 -10.08 13.07 -10.45
C LEU A 31 -11.46 13.42 -9.90
N LEU A 32 -12.51 12.72 -10.33
CA LEU A 32 -13.85 12.89 -9.80
C LEU A 32 -13.91 12.58 -8.30
N THR A 33 -13.22 11.55 -7.83
CA THR A 33 -13.13 11.20 -6.41
C THR A 33 -12.45 12.32 -5.61
N LEU A 34 -11.37 12.91 -6.13
CA LEU A 34 -10.70 14.04 -5.51
C LEU A 34 -11.59 15.30 -5.46
N PHE A 35 -12.23 15.67 -6.57
CA PHE A 35 -13.10 16.86 -6.62
C PHE A 35 -14.32 16.73 -5.70
N LYS A 36 -14.90 15.53 -5.60
CA LYS A 36 -16.06 15.27 -4.75
C LYS A 36 -15.72 14.98 -3.29
N SER A 37 -14.44 14.85 -2.95
CA SER A 37 -13.98 14.56 -1.59
C SER A 37 -14.23 15.69 -0.59
N GLY A 38 -14.48 16.92 -1.04
CA GLY A 38 -14.82 18.04 -0.17
C GLY A 38 -16.04 17.79 0.73
N ILE A 39 -16.99 16.98 0.29
CA ILE A 39 -18.16 16.56 1.08
C ILE A 39 -17.77 15.53 2.15
N SER A 40 -16.77 14.71 1.89
CA SER A 40 -16.27 13.70 2.83
C SER A 40 -15.67 14.33 4.08
N PHE A 41 -14.99 15.47 3.95
CA PHE A 41 -14.47 16.24 5.10
C PHE A 41 -15.57 16.81 6.01
N ARG A 42 -16.76 17.02 5.51
CA ARG A 42 -17.92 17.44 6.33
C ARG A 42 -18.56 16.28 7.10
N ARG A 43 -18.26 15.03 6.74
CA ARG A 43 -18.84 13.81 7.34
C ARG A 43 -17.75 12.89 7.92
N PHE A 44 -16.92 13.44 8.79
CA PHE A 44 -15.78 12.74 9.40
C PHE A 44 -16.15 11.37 10.02
N GLY A 45 -17.36 11.22 10.54
CA GLY A 45 -17.81 9.95 11.15
C GLY A 45 -17.81 8.76 10.17
N LEU A 46 -18.05 8.99 8.87
CA LEU A 46 -17.98 7.93 7.87
C LEU A 46 -16.52 7.54 7.61
N THR A 47 -15.64 8.51 7.48
CA THR A 47 -14.22 8.28 7.24
C THR A 47 -13.57 7.55 8.42
N ILE A 48 -13.92 7.89 9.66
CA ILE A 48 -13.42 7.20 10.87
C ILE A 48 -13.84 5.72 10.87
N LYS A 49 -15.09 5.45 10.50
CA LYS A 49 -15.58 4.06 10.39
C LYS A 49 -14.79 3.28 9.34
N GLU A 50 -14.53 3.88 8.19
CA GLU A 50 -13.75 3.25 7.12
C GLU A 50 -12.26 3.08 7.52
N ILE A 51 -11.68 4.01 8.30
CA ILE A 51 -10.34 3.86 8.89
C ILE A 51 -10.29 2.64 9.82
N TYR A 52 -11.34 2.42 10.60
CA TYR A 52 -11.40 1.22 11.45
C TYR A 52 -11.38 -0.06 10.61
N PHE A 53 -12.19 -0.15 9.56
CA PHE A 53 -12.27 -1.33 8.71
C PHE A 53 -11.02 -1.57 7.85
N SER A 54 -10.43 -0.53 7.27
CA SER A 54 -9.24 -0.65 6.42
C SER A 54 -7.94 -0.66 7.23
N GLY A 55 -7.84 0.16 8.29
CA GLY A 55 -6.62 0.35 9.08
C GLY A 55 -6.54 -0.62 10.26
N VAL A 56 -7.46 -0.48 11.25
CA VAL A 56 -7.34 -1.21 12.52
C VAL A 56 -7.42 -2.72 12.33
N LEU A 57 -8.30 -3.21 11.48
CA LEU A 57 -8.37 -4.64 11.21
C LEU A 57 -7.16 -5.17 10.41
N SER A 58 -6.34 -4.31 9.82
CA SER A 58 -5.06 -4.70 9.18
C SER A 58 -3.89 -4.72 10.17
N LEU A 59 -4.03 -4.17 11.38
CA LEU A 59 -2.94 -4.06 12.36
C LEU A 59 -2.34 -5.42 12.72
N ILE A 60 -3.16 -6.45 12.90
CA ILE A 60 -2.67 -7.78 13.32
C ILE A 60 -1.66 -8.33 12.31
N ILE A 61 -2.01 -8.32 11.02
CA ILE A 61 -1.11 -8.83 9.97
C ILE A 61 0.14 -7.95 9.85
N ILE A 62 0.02 -6.64 10.01
CA ILE A 62 1.13 -5.69 9.94
C ILE A 62 2.10 -5.90 11.12
N VAL A 63 1.59 -6.03 12.33
CA VAL A 63 2.42 -6.23 13.54
C VAL A 63 3.14 -7.57 13.49
N VAL A 64 2.43 -8.65 13.20
CA VAL A 64 3.03 -9.99 13.14
C VAL A 64 4.07 -10.08 12.02
N SER A 65 3.75 -9.57 10.84
CA SER A 65 4.69 -9.58 9.70
C SER A 65 5.89 -8.67 9.95
N GLY A 66 5.68 -7.48 10.53
CA GLY A 66 6.76 -6.55 10.89
C GLY A 66 7.74 -7.18 11.89
N LEU A 67 7.21 -7.85 12.91
CA LEU A 67 8.03 -8.54 13.91
C LEU A 67 8.92 -9.61 13.26
N PHE A 68 8.35 -10.50 12.44
CA PHE A 68 9.12 -11.56 11.79
C PHE A 68 10.12 -11.03 10.78
N VAL A 69 9.74 -10.05 9.96
CA VAL A 69 10.67 -9.40 9.03
C VAL A 69 11.82 -8.73 9.78
N GLY A 70 11.53 -8.03 10.88
CA GLY A 70 12.56 -7.44 11.73
C GLY A 70 13.51 -8.47 12.33
N MET A 71 12.99 -9.60 12.84
CA MET A 71 13.82 -10.70 13.35
C MET A 71 14.73 -11.29 12.26
N VAL A 72 14.22 -11.51 11.06
CA VAL A 72 15.01 -12.02 9.93
C VAL A 72 16.09 -11.01 9.53
N LEU A 73 15.77 -9.70 9.49
CA LEU A 73 16.75 -8.66 9.22
C LEU A 73 17.83 -8.59 10.30
N GLY A 74 17.46 -8.76 11.56
CA GLY A 74 18.40 -8.84 12.67
C GLY A 74 19.38 -10.00 12.51
N LEU A 75 18.88 -11.17 12.14
CA LEU A 75 19.69 -12.37 11.95
C LEU A 75 20.63 -12.24 10.74
N GLN A 76 20.10 -11.94 9.57
CA GLN A 76 20.90 -11.81 8.34
C GLN A 76 21.83 -10.60 8.39
N GLY A 77 21.37 -9.51 9.02
CA GLY A 77 22.17 -8.32 9.24
C GLY A 77 23.39 -8.61 10.09
N TYR A 78 23.22 -9.31 11.21
CA TYR A 78 24.32 -9.72 12.07
C TYR A 78 25.33 -10.59 11.32
N GLU A 79 24.92 -11.66 10.65
CA GLU A 79 25.82 -12.52 9.87
C GLU A 79 26.62 -11.74 8.82
N THR A 80 26.00 -10.75 8.20
CA THR A 80 26.67 -9.92 7.19
C THR A 80 27.67 -8.98 7.82
N LEU A 81 27.28 -8.25 8.89
CA LEU A 81 28.12 -7.27 9.57
C LEU A 81 29.29 -7.92 10.32
N GLN A 82 29.11 -9.15 10.83
CA GLN A 82 30.17 -9.91 11.48
C GLN A 82 31.35 -10.18 10.55
N LYS A 83 31.09 -10.44 9.26
CA LYS A 83 32.16 -10.66 8.26
C LYS A 83 33.04 -9.43 8.05
N TYR A 84 32.53 -8.24 8.38
CA TYR A 84 33.26 -6.97 8.26
C TYR A 84 33.68 -6.39 9.61
N GLY A 85 33.47 -7.11 10.72
CA GLY A 85 33.82 -6.63 12.07
C GLY A 85 33.01 -5.40 12.51
N SER A 86 31.82 -5.22 12.00
CA SER A 86 30.96 -4.03 12.23
C SER A 86 29.63 -4.40 12.89
N GLU A 87 29.62 -5.37 13.78
CA GLU A 87 28.42 -5.95 14.42
C GLU A 87 27.60 -4.89 15.19
N GLN A 88 28.28 -3.88 15.72
CA GLN A 88 27.64 -2.78 16.45
C GLN A 88 26.71 -1.93 15.57
N ALA A 89 26.92 -1.90 14.24
CA ALA A 89 26.07 -1.17 13.30
C ALA A 89 24.76 -1.86 12.97
N LEU A 90 24.43 -2.99 13.61
CA LEU A 90 23.21 -3.78 13.36
C LEU A 90 21.95 -2.91 13.53
N GLY A 91 21.86 -2.13 14.59
CA GLY A 91 20.71 -1.25 14.86
C GLY A 91 20.48 -0.23 13.74
N VAL A 92 21.55 0.35 13.23
CA VAL A 92 21.52 1.30 12.10
C VAL A 92 20.98 0.63 10.85
N MET A 93 21.52 -0.53 10.49
CA MET A 93 21.13 -1.27 9.30
C MET A 93 19.65 -1.65 9.35
N VAL A 94 19.18 -2.23 10.47
CA VAL A 94 17.78 -2.63 10.64
C VAL A 94 16.84 -1.43 10.54
N ALA A 95 17.17 -0.34 11.25
CA ALA A 95 16.32 0.85 11.27
C ALA A 95 16.22 1.51 9.89
N LEU A 96 17.34 1.76 9.22
CA LEU A 96 17.36 2.40 7.90
C LEU A 96 16.66 1.54 6.84
N THR A 97 16.88 0.24 6.84
CA THR A 97 16.23 -0.67 5.90
C THR A 97 14.71 -0.68 6.08
N LEU A 98 14.23 -0.67 7.33
CA LEU A 98 12.81 -0.66 7.63
C LEU A 98 12.16 0.69 7.35
N THR A 99 12.78 1.79 7.77
CA THR A 99 12.15 3.12 7.64
C THR A 99 12.15 3.62 6.19
N ARG A 100 13.23 3.41 5.45
CA ARG A 100 13.38 3.92 4.08
C ARG A 100 12.65 3.10 3.04
N GLU A 101 12.67 1.76 3.16
CA GLU A 101 12.26 0.86 2.09
C GLU A 101 11.22 -0.17 2.54
N LEU A 102 11.59 -1.14 3.37
CA LEU A 102 10.74 -2.28 3.67
C LEU A 102 9.46 -1.90 4.43
N GLY A 103 9.50 -0.93 5.33
CA GLY A 103 8.32 -0.47 6.05
C GLY A 103 7.21 -0.01 5.11
N PRO A 104 7.44 1.00 4.28
CA PRO A 104 6.44 1.47 3.33
C PRO A 104 6.01 0.41 2.31
N VAL A 105 6.96 -0.31 1.70
CA VAL A 105 6.67 -1.27 0.62
C VAL A 105 5.91 -2.49 1.12
N VAL A 106 6.44 -3.17 2.15
CA VAL A 106 5.82 -4.41 2.64
C VAL A 106 4.44 -4.12 3.26
N SER A 107 4.30 -3.02 4.01
CA SER A 107 3.00 -2.64 4.55
C SER A 107 2.01 -2.29 3.43
N ALA A 108 2.45 -1.69 2.31
CA ALA A 108 1.58 -1.42 1.16
C ALA A 108 1.11 -2.70 0.47
N LEU A 109 1.99 -3.70 0.31
CA LEU A 109 1.63 -5.00 -0.25
C LEU A 109 0.63 -5.75 0.64
N LEU A 110 0.84 -5.73 1.96
CA LEU A 110 -0.09 -6.34 2.92
C LEU A 110 -1.42 -5.59 2.97
N PHE A 111 -1.38 -4.27 2.89
CA PHE A 111 -2.58 -3.43 2.82
C PHE A 111 -3.37 -3.69 1.52
N ALA A 112 -2.70 -3.80 0.38
CA ALA A 112 -3.32 -4.10 -0.91
C ALA A 112 -4.02 -5.47 -0.88
N SER A 113 -3.36 -6.48 -0.33
CA SER A 113 -3.90 -7.84 -0.28
C SER A 113 -5.10 -7.96 0.67
N ARG A 114 -5.09 -7.27 1.82
CA ARG A 114 -6.17 -7.37 2.81
C ARG A 114 -7.22 -6.26 2.67
N ALA A 115 -6.83 -4.99 2.81
CA ALA A 115 -7.77 -3.87 2.77
C ALA A 115 -8.19 -3.53 1.34
N GLY A 116 -7.25 -3.56 0.38
CA GLY A 116 -7.54 -3.32 -1.03
C GLY A 116 -8.55 -4.31 -1.58
N SER A 117 -8.34 -5.61 -1.37
CA SER A 117 -9.27 -6.64 -1.81
C SER A 117 -10.63 -6.53 -1.12
N ALA A 118 -10.69 -6.19 0.17
CA ALA A 118 -11.94 -6.00 0.90
C ALA A 118 -12.74 -4.81 0.34
N ILE A 119 -12.10 -3.65 0.12
CA ILE A 119 -12.74 -2.47 -0.48
C ILE A 119 -13.31 -2.80 -1.87
N THR A 120 -12.52 -3.51 -2.70
CA THR A 120 -12.96 -3.93 -4.03
C THR A 120 -14.18 -4.86 -3.95
N ALA A 121 -14.13 -5.84 -3.06
CA ALA A 121 -15.24 -6.78 -2.86
C ALA A 121 -16.52 -6.10 -2.37
N GLU A 122 -16.39 -5.19 -1.40
CA GLU A 122 -17.55 -4.45 -0.88
C GLU A 122 -18.21 -3.58 -1.94
N ILE A 123 -17.45 -2.81 -2.72
CA ILE A 123 -18.00 -1.97 -3.79
C ILE A 123 -18.59 -2.83 -4.91
N GLY A 124 -17.89 -3.89 -5.31
CA GLY A 124 -18.38 -4.83 -6.31
C GLY A 124 -19.69 -5.51 -5.86
N LEU A 125 -19.80 -5.88 -4.57
CA LEU A 125 -21.02 -6.43 -4.01
C LEU A 125 -22.15 -5.39 -3.97
N MET A 126 -21.89 -4.16 -3.56
CA MET A 126 -22.88 -3.07 -3.59
C MET A 126 -23.41 -2.84 -5.01
N LYS A 127 -22.58 -3.02 -6.03
CA LYS A 127 -22.98 -2.93 -7.43
C LYS A 127 -23.80 -4.15 -7.84
N ALA A 128 -23.38 -5.35 -7.48
CA ALA A 128 -24.08 -6.61 -7.80
C ALA A 128 -25.46 -6.71 -7.15
N THR A 129 -25.66 -6.07 -6.00
CA THR A 129 -26.94 -5.99 -5.28
C THR A 129 -27.74 -4.72 -5.59
N GLU A 130 -27.38 -3.99 -6.66
CA GLU A 130 -28.04 -2.78 -7.14
C GLU A 130 -28.10 -1.61 -6.13
N GLN A 131 -27.33 -1.66 -5.04
CA GLN A 131 -27.33 -0.59 -4.04
C GLN A 131 -26.78 0.73 -4.61
N ILE A 132 -25.80 0.68 -5.52
CA ILE A 132 -25.25 1.86 -6.19
C ILE A 132 -26.33 2.49 -7.07
N THR A 133 -27.03 1.69 -7.88
CA THR A 133 -28.12 2.15 -8.74
C THR A 133 -29.28 2.73 -7.92
N ALA A 134 -29.63 2.09 -6.81
CA ALA A 134 -30.66 2.59 -5.91
C ALA A 134 -30.31 3.97 -5.31
N MET A 135 -29.02 4.19 -4.96
CA MET A 135 -28.57 5.51 -4.51
C MET A 135 -28.70 6.58 -5.60
N GLU A 136 -28.34 6.24 -6.84
CA GLU A 136 -28.49 7.16 -7.99
C GLU A 136 -29.95 7.51 -8.26
N MET A 137 -30.86 6.56 -8.16
CA MET A 137 -32.30 6.80 -8.28
C MET A 137 -32.85 7.72 -7.18
N MET A 138 -32.24 7.69 -5.99
CA MET A 138 -32.56 8.61 -4.89
C MET A 138 -31.83 9.95 -4.98
N ALA A 139 -31.18 10.27 -6.10
CA ALA A 139 -30.35 11.46 -6.32
C ALA A 139 -29.19 11.59 -5.31
N ILE A 140 -28.70 10.45 -4.76
CA ILE A 140 -27.53 10.39 -3.90
C ILE A 140 -26.33 10.01 -4.76
N ASP A 141 -25.29 10.85 -4.79
CA ASP A 141 -24.06 10.57 -5.53
C ASP A 141 -23.23 9.48 -4.84
N PRO A 142 -23.04 8.29 -5.46
CA PRO A 142 -22.29 7.19 -4.86
C PRO A 142 -20.82 7.51 -4.64
N ILE A 143 -20.22 8.33 -5.52
CA ILE A 143 -18.79 8.70 -5.43
C ILE A 143 -18.55 9.47 -4.14
N SER A 144 -19.37 10.48 -3.84
CA SER A 144 -19.21 11.30 -2.65
C SER A 144 -19.55 10.55 -1.35
N ARG A 145 -20.48 9.60 -1.41
CA ARG A 145 -20.99 8.92 -0.21
C ARG A 145 -20.25 7.63 0.13
N VAL A 146 -19.77 6.89 -0.86
CA VAL A 146 -19.15 5.56 -0.71
C VAL A 146 -17.67 5.61 -1.04
N VAL A 147 -17.29 6.16 -2.20
CA VAL A 147 -15.93 6.11 -2.71
C VAL A 147 -15.00 7.07 -1.95
N ALA A 148 -15.39 8.32 -1.79
CA ALA A 148 -14.53 9.35 -1.21
C ALA A 148 -14.15 9.08 0.28
N PRO A 149 -15.06 8.65 1.18
CA PRO A 149 -14.66 8.29 2.55
C PRO A 149 -13.67 7.14 2.61
N ARG A 150 -13.86 6.09 1.77
CA ARG A 150 -12.93 4.95 1.68
C ARG A 150 -11.57 5.35 1.12
N PHE A 151 -11.54 6.26 0.14
CA PHE A 151 -10.30 6.79 -0.39
C PHE A 151 -9.46 7.46 0.70
N TRP A 152 -10.03 8.41 1.43
CA TRP A 152 -9.31 9.09 2.51
C TRP A 152 -8.96 8.17 3.68
N ALA A 153 -9.81 7.22 3.99
CA ALA A 153 -9.50 6.22 5.00
C ALA A 153 -8.26 5.41 4.65
N GLY A 154 -8.12 4.95 3.41
CA GLY A 154 -6.94 4.22 2.97
C GLY A 154 -5.68 5.08 2.94
N VAL A 155 -5.77 6.33 2.45
CA VAL A 155 -4.64 7.27 2.40
C VAL A 155 -4.13 7.61 3.81
N ILE A 156 -5.01 7.76 4.79
CA ILE A 156 -4.63 8.04 6.18
C ILE A 156 -4.12 6.79 6.90
N SER A 157 -4.74 5.64 6.67
CA SER A 157 -4.36 4.39 7.33
C SER A 157 -2.98 3.90 6.91
N MET A 158 -2.61 4.10 5.66
CA MET A 158 -1.38 3.55 5.09
C MET A 158 -0.09 4.03 5.76
N PRO A 159 0.14 5.35 5.99
CA PRO A 159 1.32 5.83 6.72
C PRO A 159 1.37 5.34 8.16
N LEU A 160 0.23 5.23 8.83
CA LEU A 160 0.15 4.72 10.20
C LEU A 160 0.54 3.25 10.26
N LEU A 161 0.06 2.44 9.31
CA LEU A 161 0.43 1.03 9.21
C LEU A 161 1.92 0.83 8.89
N ALA A 162 2.48 1.67 8.00
CA ALA A 162 3.90 1.64 7.67
C ALA A 162 4.78 2.02 8.88
N ALA A 163 4.39 3.04 9.65
CA ALA A 163 5.07 3.42 10.88
C ALA A 163 5.02 2.30 11.94
N MET A 164 3.86 1.66 12.10
CA MET A 164 3.71 0.51 13.02
C MET A 164 4.56 -0.67 12.58
N PHE A 165 4.59 -0.98 11.28
CA PHE A 165 5.43 -2.05 10.73
C PHE A 165 6.91 -1.79 11.02
N SER A 166 7.40 -0.57 10.76
CA SER A 166 8.80 -0.20 11.00
C SER A 166 9.16 -0.24 12.49
N ALA A 167 8.30 0.29 13.36
CA ALA A 167 8.53 0.28 14.81
C ALA A 167 8.60 -1.14 15.37
N VAL A 168 7.65 -1.98 15.01
CA VAL A 168 7.62 -3.39 15.42
C VAL A 168 8.76 -4.19 14.80
N GLY A 169 9.13 -3.87 13.56
CA GLY A 169 10.27 -4.49 12.88
C GLY A 169 11.61 -4.17 13.55
N VAL A 170 11.84 -2.92 13.98
CA VAL A 170 13.02 -2.55 14.77
C VAL A 170 13.05 -3.32 16.08
N PHE A 171 11.90 -3.45 16.75
CA PHE A 171 11.80 -4.27 17.96
C PHE A 171 12.10 -5.75 17.70
N GLY A 172 11.65 -6.30 16.56
CA GLY A 172 12.02 -7.66 16.12
C GLY A 172 13.52 -7.82 15.90
N GLY A 173 14.17 -6.84 15.26
CA GLY A 173 15.64 -6.81 15.09
C GLY A 173 16.38 -6.72 16.42
N TYR A 174 15.88 -5.96 17.39
CA TYR A 174 16.40 -5.89 18.75
C TYR A 174 16.30 -7.25 19.46
N LEU A 175 15.16 -7.93 19.40
CA LEU A 175 14.99 -9.23 20.04
C LEU A 175 16.02 -10.26 19.57
N VAL A 176 16.28 -10.29 18.28
CA VAL A 176 17.29 -11.23 17.74
C VAL A 176 18.70 -10.72 17.96
N GLY A 177 19.01 -9.47 17.59
CA GLY A 177 20.36 -8.95 17.63
C GLY A 177 20.91 -8.81 19.06
N VAL A 178 20.12 -8.24 19.97
CA VAL A 178 20.57 -7.98 21.35
C VAL A 178 20.24 -9.16 22.25
N VAL A 179 18.99 -9.61 22.32
CA VAL A 179 18.57 -10.60 23.33
C VAL A 179 19.06 -12.02 22.99
N MET A 180 19.02 -12.42 21.70
CA MET A 180 19.42 -13.78 21.32
C MET A 180 20.90 -13.90 20.98
N ILE A 181 21.46 -12.93 20.25
CA ILE A 181 22.85 -13.00 19.75
C ILE A 181 23.84 -12.33 20.73
N GLY A 182 23.41 -11.30 21.49
CA GLY A 182 24.23 -10.63 22.50
C GLY A 182 25.01 -9.43 21.96
N VAL A 183 24.54 -8.78 20.91
CA VAL A 183 25.07 -7.47 20.50
C VAL A 183 24.83 -6.47 21.63
N ASP A 184 25.78 -5.56 21.85
CA ASP A 184 25.69 -4.55 22.91
C ASP A 184 24.43 -3.68 22.75
N GLU A 185 23.58 -3.66 23.77
CA GLU A 185 22.33 -2.91 23.76
C GLU A 185 22.56 -1.39 23.62
N GLY A 186 23.58 -0.90 24.32
CA GLY A 186 23.94 0.53 24.26
C GLY A 186 24.37 0.94 22.86
N ALA A 187 25.19 0.11 22.20
CA ALA A 187 25.63 0.36 20.82
C ALA A 187 24.44 0.28 19.83
N PHE A 188 23.55 -0.69 20.00
CA PHE A 188 22.38 -0.86 19.13
C PHE A 188 21.52 0.41 19.08
N TRP A 189 21.14 0.95 20.25
CA TRP A 189 20.28 2.13 20.33
C TRP A 189 21.01 3.44 20.03
N SER A 190 22.23 3.64 20.57
CA SER A 190 22.96 4.89 20.39
C SER A 190 23.40 5.14 18.95
N GLN A 191 23.91 4.10 18.28
CA GLN A 191 24.29 4.24 16.86
C GLN A 191 23.08 4.43 15.96
N MET A 192 21.97 3.72 16.23
CA MET A 192 20.72 3.90 15.50
C MET A 192 20.21 5.35 15.63
N GLN A 193 20.17 5.90 16.84
CA GLN A 193 19.73 7.29 17.08
C GLN A 193 20.64 8.33 16.41
N ALA A 194 21.95 8.07 16.38
CA ALA A 194 22.91 8.96 15.74
C ALA A 194 22.84 8.91 14.21
N ALA A 195 22.48 7.78 13.62
CA ALA A 195 22.50 7.57 12.18
C ALA A 195 21.17 7.86 11.48
N VAL A 196 20.04 7.72 12.18
CA VAL A 196 18.70 7.94 11.60
C VAL A 196 18.36 9.43 11.60
N ASP A 197 18.30 10.04 10.42
CA ASP A 197 17.85 11.42 10.25
C ASP A 197 16.32 11.46 10.06
N PHE A 198 15.66 12.27 10.91
CA PHE A 198 14.20 12.40 10.83
C PHE A 198 13.74 12.90 9.45
N ARG A 199 14.47 13.86 8.86
CA ARG A 199 14.07 14.50 7.61
C ARG A 199 14.35 13.62 6.38
N GLN A 200 15.48 12.93 6.37
CA GLN A 200 15.88 12.12 5.21
C GLN A 200 15.34 10.70 5.26
N ASP A 201 15.12 10.13 6.44
CA ASP A 201 14.75 8.73 6.57
C ASP A 201 13.26 8.57 6.88
N ILE A 202 12.79 9.21 7.96
CA ILE A 202 11.42 9.04 8.42
C ILE A 202 10.43 9.78 7.50
N LEU A 203 10.74 11.04 7.14
CA LEU A 203 9.84 11.83 6.29
C LEU A 203 9.73 11.22 4.88
N ASN A 204 10.83 10.73 4.31
CA ASN A 204 10.81 10.05 3.02
C ASN A 204 9.97 8.77 3.08
N GLY A 205 10.08 7.97 4.13
CA GLY A 205 9.24 6.79 4.36
C GLY A 205 7.75 7.15 4.47
N ILE A 206 7.42 8.25 5.16
CA ILE A 206 6.05 8.76 5.25
C ILE A 206 5.53 9.20 3.88
N ILE A 207 6.31 9.95 3.11
CA ILE A 207 5.93 10.40 1.76
C ILE A 207 5.66 9.18 0.86
N LYS A 208 6.57 8.19 0.84
CA LYS A 208 6.38 6.93 0.12
C LYS A 208 5.08 6.24 0.51
N SER A 209 4.82 6.10 1.81
CA SER A 209 3.63 5.42 2.31
C SER A 209 2.32 6.16 1.96
N VAL A 210 2.32 7.49 1.94
CA VAL A 210 1.18 8.28 1.46
C VAL A 210 0.94 8.03 -0.03
N VAL A 211 1.98 8.07 -0.86
CA VAL A 211 1.86 7.81 -2.30
C VAL A 211 1.34 6.40 -2.56
N PHE A 212 1.86 5.40 -1.84
CA PHE A 212 1.38 4.02 -1.95
C PHE A 212 -0.08 3.89 -1.48
N GLY A 213 -0.45 4.60 -0.40
CA GLY A 213 -1.83 4.65 0.06
C GLY A 213 -2.79 5.22 -0.99
N VAL A 214 -2.40 6.30 -1.65
CA VAL A 214 -3.16 6.87 -2.78
C VAL A 214 -3.28 5.87 -3.92
N ALA A 215 -2.18 5.26 -4.35
CA ALA A 215 -2.16 4.34 -5.49
C ALA A 215 -3.00 3.09 -5.21
N VAL A 216 -2.76 2.41 -4.09
CA VAL A 216 -3.47 1.16 -3.73
C VAL A 216 -4.96 1.41 -3.57
N THR A 217 -5.33 2.47 -2.85
CA THR A 217 -6.75 2.76 -2.59
C THR A 217 -7.47 3.18 -3.86
N ALA A 218 -6.84 4.00 -4.72
CA ALA A 218 -7.42 4.39 -6.01
C ALA A 218 -7.67 3.18 -6.91
N ILE A 219 -6.70 2.26 -7.00
CA ILE A 219 -6.84 1.01 -7.77
C ILE A 219 -7.97 0.14 -7.20
N ALA A 220 -8.02 -0.05 -5.88
CA ALA A 220 -9.04 -0.87 -5.24
C ALA A 220 -10.46 -0.33 -5.47
N LEU A 221 -10.64 0.98 -5.33
CA LEU A 221 -11.91 1.64 -5.57
C LEU A 221 -12.34 1.56 -7.04
N PHE A 222 -11.40 1.76 -7.95
CA PHE A 222 -11.63 1.68 -9.39
C PHE A 222 -12.02 0.26 -9.81
N GLU A 223 -11.26 -0.75 -9.43
CA GLU A 223 -11.53 -2.14 -9.78
C GLU A 223 -12.87 -2.63 -9.20
N GLY A 224 -13.22 -2.20 -7.99
CA GLY A 224 -14.52 -2.50 -7.39
C GLY A 224 -15.68 -1.83 -8.12
N TYR A 225 -15.52 -0.57 -8.53
CA TYR A 225 -16.56 0.18 -9.24
C TYR A 225 -16.73 -0.29 -10.69
N ASP A 226 -15.64 -0.71 -11.35
CA ASP A 226 -15.62 -1.22 -12.73
C ASP A 226 -16.03 -2.70 -12.82
N ALA A 227 -16.08 -3.43 -11.70
CA ALA A 227 -16.40 -4.85 -11.67
C ALA A 227 -17.76 -5.15 -12.32
N PRO A 228 -17.87 -6.23 -13.13
CA PRO A 228 -19.16 -6.75 -13.56
C PRO A 228 -20.04 -7.11 -12.33
N PRO A 229 -21.37 -6.85 -12.38
CA PRO A 229 -22.25 -7.07 -11.23
C PRO A 229 -22.60 -8.56 -11.05
N THR A 230 -21.59 -9.41 -10.94
CA THR A 230 -21.69 -10.85 -10.73
C THR A 230 -20.69 -11.31 -9.68
N ALA A 231 -20.95 -12.41 -8.99
CA ALA A 231 -20.03 -12.97 -8.00
C ALA A 231 -18.65 -13.30 -8.59
N GLU A 232 -18.62 -13.82 -9.81
CA GLU A 232 -17.39 -14.10 -10.55
C GLU A 232 -16.64 -12.81 -10.91
N GLY A 233 -17.36 -11.77 -11.37
CA GLY A 233 -16.81 -10.45 -11.67
C GLY A 233 -16.15 -9.82 -10.47
N VAL A 234 -16.77 -9.89 -9.28
CA VAL A 234 -16.21 -9.39 -8.02
C VAL A 234 -14.95 -10.17 -7.65
N SER A 235 -14.96 -11.50 -7.76
CA SER A 235 -13.79 -12.35 -7.48
C SER A 235 -12.60 -12.01 -8.40
N HIS A 236 -12.84 -11.84 -9.69
CA HIS A 236 -11.80 -11.40 -10.63
C HIS A 236 -11.29 -9.98 -10.35
N ALA A 237 -12.17 -9.06 -9.95
CA ALA A 237 -11.79 -7.69 -9.61
C ALA A 237 -10.89 -7.65 -8.36
N THR A 238 -11.18 -8.45 -7.33
CA THR A 238 -10.34 -8.53 -6.13
C THR A 238 -8.94 -9.06 -6.45
N THR A 239 -8.83 -10.09 -7.26
CA THR A 239 -7.53 -10.61 -7.71
C THR A 239 -6.76 -9.56 -8.52
N ARG A 240 -7.42 -8.88 -9.46
CA ARG A 240 -6.77 -7.80 -10.24
C ARG A 240 -6.32 -6.65 -9.36
N THR A 241 -7.11 -6.28 -8.35
CA THR A 241 -6.72 -5.25 -7.38
C THR A 241 -5.39 -5.57 -6.72
N VAL A 242 -5.24 -6.78 -6.19
CA VAL A 242 -3.99 -7.18 -5.51
C VAL A 242 -2.82 -7.16 -6.47
N VAL A 243 -2.96 -7.76 -7.65
CA VAL A 243 -1.86 -7.84 -8.63
C VAL A 243 -1.47 -6.45 -9.14
N THR A 244 -2.45 -5.64 -9.58
CA THR A 244 -2.20 -4.31 -10.13
C THR A 244 -1.62 -3.36 -9.08
N SER A 245 -2.16 -3.40 -7.84
CA SER A 245 -1.65 -2.59 -6.74
C SER A 245 -0.21 -2.98 -6.35
N SER A 246 0.09 -4.28 -6.30
CA SER A 246 1.46 -4.74 -5.99
C SER A 246 2.47 -4.30 -7.04
N LEU A 247 2.13 -4.43 -8.32
CA LEU A 247 2.99 -3.94 -9.41
C LEU A 247 3.14 -2.42 -9.38
N ALA A 248 2.06 -1.69 -9.11
CA ALA A 248 2.10 -0.22 -9.00
C ALA A 248 2.98 0.22 -7.83
N VAL A 249 2.87 -0.42 -6.66
CA VAL A 249 3.72 -0.13 -5.48
C VAL A 249 5.19 -0.34 -5.81
N LEU A 250 5.56 -1.48 -6.40
CA LEU A 250 6.96 -1.77 -6.76
C LEU A 250 7.52 -0.80 -7.80
N ALA A 251 6.71 -0.44 -8.80
CA ALA A 251 7.11 0.53 -9.81
C ALA A 251 7.28 1.94 -9.22
N LEU A 252 6.33 2.38 -8.38
CA LEU A 252 6.39 3.66 -7.70
C LEU A 252 7.55 3.72 -6.71
N ASP A 253 7.85 2.62 -6.02
CA ASP A 253 8.98 2.56 -5.09
C ASP A 253 10.29 2.83 -5.80
N LEU A 254 10.54 2.14 -6.93
CA LEU A 254 11.73 2.38 -7.74
C LEU A 254 11.86 3.86 -8.16
N VAL A 255 10.76 4.45 -8.63
CA VAL A 255 10.74 5.85 -9.08
C VAL A 255 11.00 6.80 -7.92
N LEU A 256 10.29 6.63 -6.79
CA LEU A 256 10.45 7.50 -5.62
C LEU A 256 11.85 7.38 -5.01
N THR A 257 12.37 6.16 -4.89
CA THR A 257 13.73 5.92 -4.41
C THR A 257 14.75 6.62 -5.30
N ALA A 258 14.63 6.49 -6.64
CA ALA A 258 15.53 7.15 -7.57
C ALA A 258 15.50 8.68 -7.48
N PHE A 259 14.33 9.27 -7.19
CA PHE A 259 14.22 10.72 -6.99
C PHE A 259 14.74 11.19 -5.63
N MET A 260 14.48 10.43 -4.57
CA MET A 260 14.86 10.78 -3.19
C MET A 260 16.36 10.63 -2.90
N PHE A 261 17.05 9.71 -3.60
CA PHE A 261 18.50 9.52 -3.45
C PHE A 261 19.36 10.37 -4.41
N ARG A 262 18.74 11.14 -5.31
CA ARG A 262 19.46 12.07 -6.20
C ARG A 262 19.58 13.50 -5.66
N GLY A 263 18.98 13.81 -4.53
CA GLY A 263 19.09 15.08 -3.79
C GLY A 263 19.97 14.90 -2.57
#